data_9ffe2fdf5b97040332315bef7d1460a8
#
_entry.id   9ffe2fdf5b97040332315bef7d1460a8
#
_cell.length_a   1.000
_cell.length_b   1.000
_cell.length_c   1.000
_cell.angle_alpha   90.00
_cell.angle_beta   90.00
_cell.angle_gamma   90.00
#
_symmetry.space_group_name_H-M   'P 1'
#
loop_
_entity.id
_entity.type
_entity.pdbx_description
1 polymer ?
#
loop_
_entity_poly.entity_id
_entity_poly.type
_entity_poly.pdbx_seq_one_letter_code
_entity_poly.pdbx_strand_id
1 'polypeptide(L)'
;MNAEKILSITKCGDLFPYGEDNVKIRYKELAKEWHPDMNPDPRSADVFAKITELYNHALLLLADEQWEKTDYILISKKTGRKIALNYDTCFDFELGTCYVTKTKVVYKLKADKEKYYNNAVFRIHGLTYKDRTMEQNFSRILPKLYDCFETKQNEYVIVLEKPEDVYPLKTVLDYFGGKMDDRHVAWIMSRLCNLTCYLKFNGLVHNGIHISNCFLSPKEHAVYLLGGWWYTTKEEEKMIGISKDIFQLLSISAKADKKSETLTDLESVKLLGRQLLGEANCRKLSLDASVPEPFRAFLINASGENPYEEFSRWDRVLKASYGKRRFVTMKIEDVYRKKGV
;
A
#
# COMPACT_ATOMS: atom_id res chain seq x y z
N MET A 1 15.74 17.93 6.18
CA MET A 1 15.09 19.22 6.66
C MET A 1 16.23 20.12 7.10
N ASN A 2 16.17 21.48 6.91
CA ASN A 2 17.29 22.32 7.35
C ASN A 2 17.23 22.60 8.86
N ALA A 3 18.38 23.00 9.45
CA ALA A 3 18.55 23.25 10.88
C ALA A 3 17.55 24.29 11.44
N GLU A 4 17.40 25.41 10.75
CA GLU A 4 16.52 26.50 11.19
C GLU A 4 15.05 26.05 11.33
N LYS A 5 14.59 25.24 10.37
CA LYS A 5 13.23 24.68 10.40
C LYS A 5 13.03 23.72 11.56
N ILE A 6 14.02 22.87 11.88
CA ILE A 6 13.92 21.92 13.00
C ILE A 6 13.92 22.69 14.33
N LEU A 7 14.81 23.67 14.49
CA LEU A 7 14.90 24.45 15.70
C LEU A 7 13.64 25.30 15.97
N SER A 8 12.89 25.68 14.94
CA SER A 8 11.63 26.42 15.07
C SER A 8 10.41 25.55 15.42
N ILE A 9 10.53 24.24 15.41
CA ILE A 9 9.42 23.32 15.72
C ILE A 9 9.09 23.37 17.21
N THR A 10 7.83 23.61 17.52
CA THR A 10 7.30 23.65 18.90
C THR A 10 6.46 22.43 19.25
N LYS A 11 5.84 21.78 18.26
CA LYS A 11 4.99 20.59 18.44
C LYS A 11 5.69 19.37 17.88
N CYS A 12 5.72 18.27 18.65
CA CYS A 12 6.35 17.03 18.23
C CYS A 12 5.69 16.43 16.96
N GLY A 13 4.39 16.63 16.77
CA GLY A 13 3.68 16.19 15.57
C GLY A 13 4.11 16.87 14.26
N ASP A 14 4.80 18.03 14.32
CA ASP A 14 5.37 18.66 13.14
C ASP A 14 6.66 17.97 12.65
N LEU A 15 7.28 17.14 13.50
CA LEU A 15 8.52 16.42 13.21
C LEU A 15 8.32 14.92 13.10
N PHE A 16 7.45 14.37 13.95
CA PHE A 16 7.21 12.93 14.08
C PHE A 16 5.80 12.55 13.63
N PRO A 17 5.65 11.47 12.84
CA PRO A 17 4.34 10.91 12.53
C PRO A 17 3.69 10.27 13.77
N TYR A 18 2.36 10.22 13.79
CA TYR A 18 1.63 9.53 14.87
C TYR A 18 1.96 8.03 14.93
N GLY A 19 2.06 7.51 16.13
CA GLY A 19 2.34 6.09 16.44
C GLY A 19 3.77 5.84 16.89
N GLU A 20 3.93 5.00 17.91
CA GLU A 20 5.20 4.77 18.60
C GLU A 20 6.32 4.29 17.66
N ASP A 21 6.02 3.34 16.78
CA ASP A 21 7.01 2.84 15.82
C ASP A 21 7.42 3.89 14.80
N ASN A 22 6.45 4.67 14.29
CA ASN A 22 6.71 5.74 13.35
C ASN A 22 7.62 6.82 13.97
N VAL A 23 7.35 7.16 15.23
CA VAL A 23 8.17 8.09 16.02
C VAL A 23 9.60 7.54 16.18
N LYS A 24 9.74 6.26 16.56
CA LYS A 24 11.05 5.61 16.72
C LYS A 24 11.84 5.51 15.42
N ILE A 25 11.18 5.15 14.32
CA ILE A 25 11.81 5.07 12.99
C ILE A 25 12.28 6.47 12.58
N ARG A 26 11.40 7.47 12.68
CA ARG A 26 11.72 8.84 12.29
C ARG A 26 12.84 9.45 13.14
N TYR A 27 12.84 9.15 14.44
CA TYR A 27 13.93 9.55 15.32
C TYR A 27 15.28 8.98 14.88
N LYS A 28 15.35 7.69 14.54
CA LYS A 28 16.58 7.06 14.07
C LYS A 28 17.12 7.70 12.78
N GLU A 29 16.23 8.04 11.85
CA GLU A 29 16.61 8.73 10.60
C GLU A 29 17.21 10.11 10.89
N LEU A 30 16.51 10.92 11.69
CA LEU A 30 16.93 12.26 12.05
C LEU A 30 18.18 12.25 12.91
N ALA A 31 18.29 11.32 13.86
CA ALA A 31 19.47 11.16 14.68
C ALA A 31 20.72 10.81 13.86
N LYS A 32 20.57 9.99 12.82
CA LYS A 32 21.67 9.68 11.88
C LYS A 32 22.02 10.89 11.00
N GLU A 33 21.02 11.64 10.53
CA GLU A 33 21.20 12.84 9.68
C GLU A 33 21.89 13.98 10.47
N TRP A 34 21.55 14.16 11.75
CA TRP A 34 21.94 15.29 12.57
C TRP A 34 22.89 14.94 13.73
N HIS A 35 23.53 13.77 13.69
CA HIS A 35 24.51 13.38 14.72
C HIS A 35 25.68 14.37 14.73
N PRO A 36 26.05 14.95 15.89
CA PRO A 36 27.11 15.96 15.96
C PRO A 36 28.45 15.48 15.40
N ASP A 37 28.79 14.19 15.58
CA ASP A 37 30.04 13.62 15.09
C ASP A 37 30.05 13.38 13.56
N MET A 38 28.88 13.41 12.91
CA MET A 38 28.73 13.05 11.50
C MET A 38 28.28 14.22 10.63
N ASN A 39 27.60 15.23 11.22
CA ASN A 39 27.06 16.37 10.51
C ASN A 39 27.94 17.61 10.73
N PRO A 40 28.52 18.21 9.67
CA PRO A 40 29.43 19.35 9.79
C PRO A 40 28.73 20.69 10.08
N ASP A 41 27.39 20.77 10.11
CA ASP A 41 26.68 22.01 10.46
C ASP A 41 27.01 22.39 11.91
N PRO A 42 27.48 23.62 12.18
CA PRO A 42 27.84 24.06 13.52
C PRO A 42 26.67 24.03 14.52
N ARG A 43 25.44 23.94 14.03
CA ARG A 43 24.20 23.81 14.84
C ARG A 43 23.76 22.35 15.02
N SER A 44 24.55 21.38 14.55
CA SER A 44 24.17 19.95 14.59
C SER A 44 23.87 19.49 16.02
N ALA A 45 24.63 19.93 17.01
CA ALA A 45 24.40 19.62 18.41
C ALA A 45 23.06 20.19 18.94
N ASP A 46 22.73 21.44 18.60
CA ASP A 46 21.46 22.06 19.01
C ASP A 46 20.27 21.39 18.31
N VAL A 47 20.42 21.07 17.03
CA VAL A 47 19.40 20.36 16.27
C VAL A 47 19.17 18.96 16.81
N PHE A 48 20.23 18.22 17.13
CA PHE A 48 20.14 16.89 17.72
C PHE A 48 19.48 16.92 19.10
N ALA A 49 19.83 17.90 19.93
CA ALA A 49 19.19 18.10 21.24
C ALA A 49 17.69 18.39 21.08
N LYS A 50 17.31 19.25 20.12
CA LYS A 50 15.91 19.56 19.82
C LYS A 50 15.13 18.37 19.29
N ILE A 51 15.72 17.56 18.40
CA ILE A 51 15.12 16.31 17.92
C ILE A 51 14.86 15.35 19.08
N THR A 52 15.83 15.23 20.00
CA THR A 52 15.71 14.32 21.18
C THR A 52 14.65 14.83 22.16
N GLU A 53 14.57 16.14 22.40
CA GLU A 53 13.52 16.76 23.24
C GLU A 53 12.13 16.44 22.67
N LEU A 54 11.91 16.70 21.37
CA LEU A 54 10.64 16.46 20.71
C LEU A 54 10.29 14.96 20.65
N TYR A 55 11.29 14.09 20.50
CA TYR A 55 11.12 12.62 20.56
C TYR A 55 10.61 12.16 21.92
N ASN A 56 11.25 12.58 23.00
CA ASN A 56 10.83 12.21 24.34
C ASN A 56 9.43 12.76 24.65
N HIS A 57 9.12 13.98 24.23
CA HIS A 57 7.78 14.55 24.37
C HIS A 57 6.74 13.75 23.57
N ALA A 58 7.10 13.32 22.35
CA ALA A 58 6.25 12.48 21.51
C ALA A 58 5.89 11.15 22.20
N LEU A 59 6.87 10.48 22.82
CA LEU A 59 6.63 9.23 23.54
C LEU A 59 5.74 9.43 24.77
N LEU A 60 5.91 10.53 25.51
CA LEU A 60 5.04 10.86 26.66
C LEU A 60 3.59 11.08 26.22
N LEU A 61 3.37 11.88 25.15
CA LEU A 61 2.02 12.13 24.63
C LEU A 61 1.34 10.87 24.09
N LEU A 62 2.11 9.93 23.54
CA LEU A 62 1.59 8.63 23.11
C LEU A 62 1.20 7.74 24.30
N ALA A 63 2.03 7.72 25.34
CA ALA A 63 1.77 6.95 26.57
C ALA A 63 0.51 7.45 27.30
N ASP A 64 0.30 8.77 27.31
CA ASP A 64 -0.82 9.42 28.00
C ASP A 64 -2.08 9.56 27.11
N GLU A 65 -2.07 9.00 25.88
CA GLU A 65 -3.13 9.15 24.86
C GLU A 65 -3.46 10.62 24.51
N GLN A 66 -2.56 11.55 24.84
CA GLN A 66 -2.72 13.01 24.65
C GLN A 66 -2.10 13.52 23.35
N TRP A 67 -1.67 12.64 22.46
CA TRP A 67 -1.13 13.05 21.18
C TRP A 67 -2.17 13.83 20.38
N GLU A 68 -2.02 15.16 20.34
CA GLU A 68 -2.78 15.97 19.39
C GLU A 68 -2.35 15.60 17.98
N LYS A 69 -3.25 14.96 17.24
CA LYS A 69 -3.07 14.75 15.81
C LYS A 69 -2.92 16.12 15.16
N THR A 70 -1.69 16.51 14.84
CA THR A 70 -1.46 17.73 14.07
C THR A 70 -2.06 17.51 12.69
N ASP A 71 -3.05 18.34 12.37
CA ASP A 71 -3.61 18.36 11.02
C ASP A 71 -2.50 18.68 10.03
N TYR A 72 -2.05 17.67 9.28
CA TYR A 72 -1.13 17.92 8.18
C TYR A 72 -1.92 18.62 7.07
N ILE A 73 -1.55 19.86 6.76
CA ILE A 73 -2.29 20.70 5.83
C ILE A 73 -1.62 20.64 4.45
N LEU A 74 -2.34 20.13 3.48
CA LEU A 74 -1.99 20.23 2.06
C LEU A 74 -2.65 21.46 1.46
N ILE A 75 -1.90 22.24 0.66
CA ILE A 75 -2.41 23.46 0.03
C ILE A 75 -2.29 23.32 -1.48
N SER A 76 -3.43 23.37 -2.18
CA SER A 76 -3.45 23.36 -3.64
C SER A 76 -2.79 24.65 -4.20
N LYS A 77 -1.83 24.49 -5.08
CA LYS A 77 -1.12 25.58 -5.76
C LYS A 77 -2.06 26.43 -6.61
N LYS A 78 -2.98 25.76 -7.33
CA LYS A 78 -3.90 26.40 -8.27
C LYS A 78 -5.04 27.16 -7.58
N THR A 79 -5.64 26.57 -6.56
CA THR A 79 -6.88 27.10 -5.94
C THR A 79 -6.65 27.72 -4.56
N GLY A 80 -5.50 27.48 -3.94
CA GLY A 80 -5.25 27.86 -2.55
C GLY A 80 -6.05 27.05 -1.52
N ARG A 81 -6.86 26.06 -1.96
CA ARG A 81 -7.67 25.23 -1.07
C ARG A 81 -6.77 24.47 -0.10
N LYS A 82 -7.14 24.47 1.16
CA LYS A 82 -6.47 23.74 2.24
C LYS A 82 -7.20 22.43 2.51
N ILE A 83 -6.46 21.34 2.62
CA ILE A 83 -6.96 20.02 3.01
C ILE A 83 -6.21 19.63 4.28
N ALA A 84 -6.90 19.61 5.41
CA ALA A 84 -6.38 19.08 6.66
C ALA A 84 -6.49 17.54 6.65
N LEU A 85 -5.37 16.86 6.89
CA LEU A 85 -5.29 15.40 6.97
C LEU A 85 -5.23 14.97 8.43
N ASN A 86 -6.36 14.59 8.98
CA ASN A 86 -6.41 13.84 10.22
C ASN A 86 -6.28 12.36 9.87
N TYR A 87 -5.04 11.83 9.86
CA TYR A 87 -4.75 10.47 9.44
C TYR A 87 -4.56 9.50 10.62
N ASP A 88 -5.00 8.26 10.44
CA ASP A 88 -4.84 7.18 11.41
C ASP A 88 -3.45 6.55 11.31
N THR A 89 -2.88 6.48 10.09
CA THR A 89 -1.52 6.00 9.83
C THR A 89 -0.94 6.65 8.58
N CYS A 90 0.38 6.67 8.48
CA CYS A 90 1.09 7.04 7.27
C CYS A 90 2.29 6.12 7.06
N PHE A 91 2.72 6.00 5.80
CA PHE A 91 3.90 5.23 5.43
C PHE A 91 4.53 5.80 4.16
N ASP A 92 5.85 5.66 4.06
CA ASP A 92 6.57 6.05 2.86
C ASP A 92 6.50 4.93 1.82
N PHE A 93 6.45 5.34 0.55
CA PHE A 93 6.57 4.47 -0.62
C PHE A 93 7.55 5.08 -1.63
N GLU A 94 7.89 4.35 -2.68
CA GLU A 94 8.96 4.73 -3.62
C GLU A 94 8.83 6.14 -4.21
N LEU A 95 7.61 6.63 -4.39
CA LEU A 95 7.36 7.94 -5.02
C LEU A 95 7.04 9.05 -4.03
N GLY A 96 6.85 8.74 -2.74
CA GLY A 96 6.46 9.74 -1.74
C GLY A 96 5.90 9.15 -0.46
N THR A 97 4.84 9.75 0.09
CA THR A 97 4.21 9.35 1.35
C THR A 97 2.72 9.11 1.16
N CYS A 98 2.21 8.03 1.72
CA CYS A 98 0.79 7.70 1.79
C CYS A 98 0.24 8.04 3.17
N TYR A 99 -0.88 8.76 3.24
CA TYR A 99 -1.63 9.05 4.46
C TYR A 99 -2.99 8.33 4.38
N VAL A 100 -3.35 7.62 5.42
CA VAL A 100 -4.62 6.89 5.51
C VAL A 100 -5.46 7.52 6.61
N THR A 101 -6.61 8.05 6.24
CA THR A 101 -7.60 8.62 7.16
C THR A 101 -8.78 7.65 7.29
N LYS A 102 -9.77 7.98 8.12
CA LYS A 102 -10.99 7.18 8.24
C LYS A 102 -11.69 6.92 6.90
N THR A 103 -11.76 7.94 6.04
CA THR A 103 -12.57 7.89 4.79
C THR A 103 -11.78 8.15 3.52
N LYS A 104 -10.46 8.37 3.60
CA LYS A 104 -9.62 8.70 2.45
C LYS A 104 -8.26 8.03 2.52
N VAL A 105 -7.68 7.81 1.34
CA VAL A 105 -6.27 7.50 1.16
C VAL A 105 -5.65 8.63 0.34
N VAL A 106 -4.56 9.22 0.82
CA VAL A 106 -3.90 10.36 0.19
C VAL A 106 -2.48 9.99 -0.15
N TYR A 107 -2.18 9.95 -1.43
CA TYR A 107 -0.82 9.76 -1.94
C TYR A 107 -0.22 11.12 -2.27
N LYS A 108 0.85 11.48 -1.57
CA LYS A 108 1.65 12.66 -1.84
C LYS A 108 2.94 12.24 -2.52
N LEU A 109 3.08 12.56 -3.81
CA LEU A 109 4.24 12.24 -4.63
C LEU A 109 5.23 13.41 -4.62
N LYS A 110 6.53 13.09 -4.68
CA LYS A 110 7.61 14.09 -4.76
C LYS A 110 7.53 14.89 -6.07
N ALA A 111 8.13 16.07 -6.08
CA ALA A 111 8.10 17.02 -7.19
C ALA A 111 8.59 16.45 -8.54
N ASP A 112 9.56 15.53 -8.51
CA ASP A 112 10.12 14.88 -9.70
C ASP A 112 9.26 13.71 -10.25
N LYS A 113 8.08 13.49 -9.67
CA LYS A 113 7.20 12.34 -9.97
C LYS A 113 5.96 12.69 -10.80
N GLU A 114 5.94 13.82 -11.48
CA GLU A 114 4.80 14.30 -12.27
C GLU A 114 4.25 13.26 -13.24
N LYS A 115 5.13 12.58 -13.99
CA LYS A 115 4.71 11.55 -14.96
C LYS A 115 3.89 10.43 -14.32
N TYR A 116 4.23 10.02 -13.10
CA TYR A 116 3.52 8.98 -12.35
C TYR A 116 2.16 9.48 -11.85
N TYR A 117 2.12 10.73 -11.37
CA TYR A 117 0.88 11.39 -10.99
C TYR A 117 -0.10 11.48 -12.17
N ASN A 118 0.35 12.02 -13.29
CA ASN A 118 -0.47 12.17 -14.48
C ASN A 118 -0.98 10.83 -14.99
N ASN A 119 -0.11 9.80 -15.00
CA ASN A 119 -0.52 8.45 -15.40
C ASN A 119 -1.58 7.88 -14.45
N ALA A 120 -1.40 7.97 -13.13
CA ALA A 120 -2.38 7.46 -12.17
C ALA A 120 -3.76 8.11 -12.36
N VAL A 121 -3.80 9.45 -12.44
CA VAL A 121 -5.05 10.20 -12.65
C VAL A 121 -5.71 9.79 -13.98
N PHE A 122 -4.94 9.70 -15.06
CA PHE A 122 -5.43 9.28 -16.37
C PHE A 122 -6.02 7.87 -16.35
N ARG A 123 -5.31 6.90 -15.77
CA ARG A 123 -5.76 5.49 -15.71
C ARG A 123 -6.98 5.31 -14.84
N ILE A 124 -7.06 5.97 -13.70
CA ILE A 124 -8.22 5.90 -12.81
C ILE A 124 -9.48 6.48 -13.48
N HIS A 125 -9.37 7.62 -14.18
CA HIS A 125 -10.49 8.18 -14.92
C HIS A 125 -10.92 7.32 -16.12
N GLY A 126 -9.99 6.54 -16.68
CA GLY A 126 -10.23 5.71 -17.87
C GLY A 126 -10.81 4.32 -17.57
N LEU A 127 -11.15 4.01 -16.31
CA LEU A 127 -11.73 2.71 -15.94
C LEU A 127 -13.15 2.57 -16.52
N THR A 128 -13.41 1.43 -17.18
CA THR A 128 -14.69 1.16 -17.82
C THR A 128 -15.31 -0.16 -17.35
N TYR A 129 -16.60 -0.30 -17.57
CA TYR A 129 -17.39 -1.48 -17.20
C TYR A 129 -18.22 -1.94 -18.39
N LYS A 130 -18.34 -3.26 -18.56
CA LYS A 130 -19.11 -3.85 -19.65
C LYS A 130 -20.61 -3.58 -19.49
N ASP A 131 -21.08 -3.67 -18.26
CA ASP A 131 -22.49 -3.56 -17.88
C ASP A 131 -22.64 -3.11 -16.43
N ARG A 132 -23.88 -2.85 -16.02
CA ARG A 132 -24.21 -2.42 -14.66
C ARG A 132 -23.79 -3.43 -13.58
N THR A 133 -23.86 -4.71 -13.87
CA THR A 133 -23.46 -5.77 -12.93
C THR A 133 -21.95 -5.71 -12.66
N MET A 134 -21.14 -5.56 -13.72
CA MET A 134 -19.71 -5.37 -13.60
C MET A 134 -19.37 -4.09 -12.84
N GLU A 135 -20.05 -2.98 -13.13
CA GLU A 135 -19.90 -1.72 -12.42
C GLU A 135 -20.17 -1.88 -10.93
N GLN A 136 -21.30 -2.49 -10.54
CA GLN A 136 -21.65 -2.73 -9.14
C GLN A 136 -20.62 -3.59 -8.40
N ASN A 137 -20.03 -4.56 -9.08
CA ASN A 137 -19.05 -5.46 -8.47
C ASN A 137 -17.67 -4.82 -8.30
N PHE A 138 -17.22 -4.01 -9.26
CA PHE A 138 -15.85 -3.51 -9.30
C PHE A 138 -15.70 -2.05 -8.89
N SER A 139 -16.68 -1.16 -9.17
CA SER A 139 -16.53 0.27 -8.87
C SER A 139 -16.29 0.56 -7.38
N ARG A 140 -16.77 -0.29 -6.50
CA ARG A 140 -16.61 -0.14 -5.05
C ARG A 140 -15.20 -0.48 -4.54
N ILE A 141 -14.46 -1.35 -5.25
CA ILE A 141 -13.13 -1.82 -4.85
C ILE A 141 -11.99 -1.17 -5.64
N LEU A 142 -12.33 -0.37 -6.63
CA LEU A 142 -11.40 0.41 -7.44
C LEU A 142 -11.28 1.83 -6.92
N PRO A 143 -10.19 2.55 -7.23
CA PRO A 143 -10.00 3.91 -6.74
C PRO A 143 -11.06 4.86 -7.29
N LYS A 144 -11.63 5.68 -6.41
CA LYS A 144 -12.47 6.83 -6.74
C LYS A 144 -11.72 8.09 -6.38
N LEU A 145 -11.44 8.92 -7.38
CA LEU A 145 -10.78 10.20 -7.17
C LEU A 145 -11.75 11.16 -6.46
N TYR A 146 -11.35 11.57 -5.26
CA TYR A 146 -12.00 12.67 -4.54
C TYR A 146 -11.41 14.01 -4.97
N ASP A 147 -10.08 14.07 -5.11
CA ASP A 147 -9.35 15.26 -5.54
C ASP A 147 -7.95 14.89 -6.06
N CYS A 148 -7.40 15.75 -6.90
CA CYS A 148 -6.02 15.63 -7.35
C CYS A 148 -5.47 17.03 -7.69
N PHE A 149 -4.26 17.36 -7.18
CA PHE A 149 -3.68 18.68 -7.35
C PHE A 149 -2.17 18.71 -7.11
N GLU A 150 -1.54 19.78 -7.58
CA GLU A 150 -0.17 20.15 -7.25
C GLU A 150 -0.15 21.06 -6.01
N THR A 151 0.78 20.83 -5.07
CA THR A 151 0.98 21.66 -3.88
C THR A 151 1.86 22.89 -4.18
N LYS A 152 1.89 23.85 -3.27
CA LYS A 152 2.81 25.01 -3.36
C LYS A 152 4.30 24.60 -3.36
N GLN A 153 4.62 23.41 -2.87
CA GLN A 153 5.97 22.83 -2.88
C GLN A 153 6.27 22.04 -4.15
N ASN A 154 5.41 22.13 -5.17
CA ASN A 154 5.46 21.36 -6.43
C ASN A 154 5.38 19.84 -6.23
N GLU A 155 4.82 19.38 -5.11
CA GLU A 155 4.50 17.98 -4.89
C GLU A 155 3.11 17.68 -5.48
N TYR A 156 2.85 16.43 -5.85
CA TYR A 156 1.59 16.01 -6.47
C TYR A 156 0.76 15.18 -5.49
N VAL A 157 -0.53 15.48 -5.40
CA VAL A 157 -1.44 14.85 -4.44
C VAL A 157 -2.58 14.15 -5.17
N ILE A 158 -2.82 12.90 -4.82
CA ILE A 158 -3.97 12.10 -5.24
C ILE A 158 -4.77 11.74 -3.98
N VAL A 159 -6.02 12.15 -3.92
CA VAL A 159 -6.94 11.86 -2.82
C VAL A 159 -7.99 10.88 -3.30
N LEU A 160 -8.05 9.71 -2.69
CA LEU A 160 -9.01 8.65 -3.01
C LEU A 160 -10.01 8.47 -1.88
N GLU A 161 -11.27 8.17 -2.23
CA GLU A 161 -12.28 7.74 -1.25
C GLU A 161 -12.02 6.32 -0.78
N LYS A 162 -12.31 6.04 0.50
CA LYS A 162 -12.39 4.68 1.04
C LYS A 162 -13.47 4.57 2.12
N PRO A 163 -14.12 3.41 2.29
CA PRO A 163 -14.95 3.13 3.45
C PRO A 163 -14.13 3.12 4.76
N GLU A 164 -14.77 3.37 5.90
CA GLU A 164 -14.10 3.45 7.20
C GLU A 164 -13.45 2.14 7.62
N ASP A 165 -14.10 1.00 7.34
CA ASP A 165 -13.63 -0.34 7.66
C ASP A 165 -12.61 -0.93 6.65
N VAL A 166 -11.97 -0.07 5.85
CA VAL A 166 -10.95 -0.46 4.88
C VAL A 166 -9.57 -0.05 5.39
N TYR A 167 -8.69 -1.03 5.55
CA TYR A 167 -7.36 -0.89 6.15
C TYR A 167 -6.26 -1.29 5.16
N PRO A 168 -5.05 -0.70 5.22
CA PRO A 168 -3.92 -1.18 4.44
C PRO A 168 -3.66 -2.66 4.71
N LEU A 169 -3.52 -3.48 3.66
CA LEU A 169 -3.33 -4.92 3.80
C LEU A 169 -2.05 -5.26 4.59
N LYS A 170 -1.00 -4.45 4.44
CA LYS A 170 0.23 -4.58 5.22
C LYS A 170 -0.04 -4.41 6.72
N THR A 171 -0.81 -3.40 7.11
CA THR A 171 -1.18 -3.17 8.52
C THR A 171 -2.02 -4.33 9.08
N VAL A 172 -2.92 -4.88 8.26
CA VAL A 172 -3.70 -6.08 8.64
C VAL A 172 -2.79 -7.29 8.81
N LEU A 173 -1.82 -7.50 7.92
CA LEU A 173 -0.84 -8.58 8.07
C LEU A 173 -0.02 -8.43 9.36
N ASP A 174 0.42 -7.21 9.67
CA ASP A 174 1.17 -6.92 10.90
C ASP A 174 0.32 -7.14 12.15
N TYR A 175 -0.97 -6.82 12.12
CA TYR A 175 -1.94 -7.14 13.18
C TYR A 175 -2.01 -8.66 13.48
N PHE A 176 -1.87 -9.50 12.46
CA PHE A 176 -1.80 -10.97 12.61
C PHE A 176 -0.38 -11.50 12.85
N GLY A 177 0.58 -10.64 13.17
CA GLY A 177 1.95 -11.06 13.47
C GLY A 177 2.75 -11.54 12.26
N GLY A 178 2.41 -11.08 11.06
CA GLY A 178 3.13 -11.39 9.82
C GLY A 178 2.70 -12.69 9.12
N LYS A 179 1.71 -13.41 9.65
CA LYS A 179 1.13 -14.61 9.02
C LYS A 179 -0.38 -14.65 9.24
N MET A 180 -1.15 -14.82 8.18
CA MET A 180 -2.60 -14.98 8.23
C MET A 180 -3.00 -16.45 8.15
N ASP A 181 -4.21 -16.76 8.66
CA ASP A 181 -4.87 -18.04 8.42
C ASP A 181 -5.06 -18.29 6.91
N ASP A 182 -4.80 -19.51 6.45
CA ASP A 182 -4.82 -19.88 5.03
C ASP A 182 -6.19 -19.63 4.37
N ARG A 183 -7.29 -19.75 5.12
CA ARG A 183 -8.65 -19.47 4.63
C ARG A 183 -8.89 -17.98 4.41
N HIS A 184 -8.28 -17.13 5.23
CA HIS A 184 -8.29 -15.69 4.99
C HIS A 184 -7.49 -15.34 3.74
N VAL A 185 -6.32 -15.94 3.59
CA VAL A 185 -5.52 -15.75 2.37
C VAL A 185 -6.27 -16.26 1.14
N ALA A 186 -6.96 -17.41 1.23
CA ALA A 186 -7.72 -17.99 0.13
C ALA A 186 -8.82 -17.03 -0.42
N TRP A 187 -9.60 -16.39 0.44
CA TRP A 187 -10.60 -15.44 -0.06
C TRP A 187 -9.99 -14.13 -0.57
N ILE A 188 -8.89 -13.64 0.04
CA ILE A 188 -8.14 -12.48 -0.47
C ILE A 188 -7.62 -12.78 -1.89
N MET A 189 -7.00 -13.94 -2.09
CA MET A 189 -6.55 -14.40 -3.40
C MET A 189 -7.69 -14.45 -4.42
N SER A 190 -8.87 -14.94 -4.01
CA SER A 190 -10.04 -15.00 -4.90
C SER A 190 -10.45 -13.60 -5.40
N ARG A 191 -10.36 -12.59 -4.54
CA ARG A 191 -10.67 -11.19 -4.92
C ARG A 191 -9.62 -10.63 -5.86
N LEU A 192 -8.34 -10.89 -5.59
CA LEU A 192 -7.24 -10.44 -6.44
C LEU A 192 -7.24 -11.12 -7.81
N CYS A 193 -7.45 -12.45 -7.87
CA CYS A 193 -7.59 -13.17 -9.16
C CYS A 193 -8.78 -12.64 -9.98
N ASN A 194 -9.91 -12.31 -9.35
CA ASN A 194 -11.03 -11.69 -10.05
C ASN A 194 -10.69 -10.28 -10.54
N LEU A 195 -9.90 -9.52 -9.77
CA LEU A 195 -9.44 -8.19 -10.15
C LEU A 195 -8.52 -8.23 -11.37
N THR A 196 -7.64 -9.25 -11.50
CA THR A 196 -6.81 -9.40 -12.71
C THR A 196 -7.66 -9.65 -13.97
N CYS A 197 -8.81 -10.33 -13.85
CA CYS A 197 -9.78 -10.46 -14.95
C CYS A 197 -10.36 -9.10 -15.37
N TYR A 198 -10.68 -8.23 -14.39
CA TYR A 198 -11.15 -6.87 -14.66
C TYR A 198 -10.08 -6.02 -15.36
N LEU A 199 -8.82 -6.10 -14.91
CA LEU A 199 -7.70 -5.40 -15.55
C LEU A 199 -7.54 -5.85 -17.01
N LYS A 200 -7.57 -7.17 -17.26
CA LYS A 200 -7.51 -7.74 -18.61
C LYS A 200 -8.66 -7.27 -19.51
N PHE A 201 -9.88 -7.20 -18.98
CA PHE A 201 -11.03 -6.64 -19.70
C PHE A 201 -10.78 -5.20 -20.16
N ASN A 202 -10.12 -4.38 -19.34
CA ASN A 202 -9.75 -3.01 -19.71
C ASN A 202 -8.45 -2.93 -20.54
N GLY A 203 -7.83 -4.06 -20.88
CA GLY A 203 -6.54 -4.11 -21.57
C GLY A 203 -5.39 -3.51 -20.74
N LEU A 204 -5.51 -3.53 -19.40
CA LEU A 204 -4.56 -2.94 -18.48
C LEU A 204 -3.70 -3.99 -17.79
N VAL A 205 -2.45 -3.59 -17.56
CA VAL A 205 -1.52 -4.26 -16.63
C VAL A 205 -1.20 -3.25 -15.52
N HIS A 206 -1.48 -3.64 -14.29
CA HIS A 206 -1.35 -2.72 -13.15
C HIS A 206 0.11 -2.45 -12.78
N ASN A 207 1.00 -3.46 -12.90
CA ASN A 207 2.44 -3.39 -12.55
C ASN A 207 2.71 -2.98 -11.10
N GLY A 208 1.71 -3.02 -10.24
CA GLY A 208 1.78 -2.52 -8.86
C GLY A 208 0.87 -3.27 -7.89
N ILE A 209 0.42 -4.49 -8.21
CA ILE A 209 -0.33 -5.33 -7.26
C ILE A 209 0.66 -5.80 -6.18
N HIS A 210 0.69 -5.09 -5.07
CA HIS A 210 1.60 -5.31 -3.96
C HIS A 210 0.88 -5.11 -2.63
N ILE A 211 1.38 -5.73 -1.57
CA ILE A 211 0.77 -5.64 -0.23
C ILE A 211 0.60 -4.20 0.27
N SER A 212 1.49 -3.28 -0.10
CA SER A 212 1.42 -1.86 0.26
C SER A 212 0.39 -1.07 -0.56
N ASN A 213 -0.09 -1.61 -1.68
CA ASN A 213 -1.03 -0.97 -2.59
C ASN A 213 -2.45 -1.52 -2.47
N CYS A 214 -2.59 -2.67 -1.76
CA CYS A 214 -3.87 -3.30 -1.48
C CYS A 214 -4.39 -2.90 -0.12
N PHE A 215 -5.71 -2.78 -0.03
CA PHE A 215 -6.45 -2.51 1.19
C PHE A 215 -7.54 -3.57 1.38
N LEU A 216 -7.97 -3.77 2.61
CA LEU A 216 -8.87 -4.85 2.98
C LEU A 216 -10.02 -4.34 3.82
N SER A 217 -11.27 -4.74 3.50
CA SER A 217 -12.41 -4.68 4.40
C SER A 217 -12.70 -6.07 4.97
N PRO A 218 -12.47 -6.28 6.28
CA PRO A 218 -12.82 -7.54 6.94
C PRO A 218 -14.33 -7.80 6.94
N LYS A 219 -15.12 -6.72 7.10
CA LYS A 219 -16.57 -6.77 7.14
C LYS A 219 -17.18 -7.19 5.81
N GLU A 220 -16.72 -6.60 4.72
CA GLU A 220 -17.26 -6.87 3.38
C GLU A 220 -16.57 -8.04 2.66
N HIS A 221 -15.50 -8.61 3.24
CA HIS A 221 -14.64 -9.58 2.55
C HIS A 221 -14.22 -9.08 1.17
N ALA A 222 -13.77 -7.83 1.12
CA ALA A 222 -13.38 -7.16 -0.09
C ALA A 222 -11.91 -6.72 -0.04
N VAL A 223 -11.25 -6.80 -1.18
CA VAL A 223 -9.90 -6.26 -1.39
C VAL A 223 -10.02 -5.08 -2.32
N TYR A 224 -9.45 -3.96 -1.92
CA TYR A 224 -9.43 -2.70 -2.66
C TYR A 224 -8.04 -2.49 -3.21
N LEU A 225 -7.93 -2.16 -4.48
CA LEU A 225 -6.66 -1.80 -5.12
C LEU A 225 -6.59 -0.28 -5.24
N LEU A 226 -6.16 0.39 -4.16
CA LEU A 226 -6.14 1.85 -4.08
C LEU A 226 -4.78 2.47 -4.44
N GLY A 227 -3.66 1.72 -4.33
CA GLY A 227 -2.33 2.19 -4.68
C GLY A 227 -1.79 1.56 -5.97
N GLY A 228 -0.61 2.03 -6.44
CA GLY A 228 0.09 1.43 -7.58
C GLY A 228 -0.34 1.91 -8.96
N TRP A 229 -1.43 2.64 -9.10
CA TRP A 229 -2.00 3.10 -10.38
C TRP A 229 -1.05 3.97 -11.20
N TRP A 230 -0.05 4.54 -10.58
CA TRP A 230 1.02 5.28 -11.25
C TRP A 230 1.94 4.43 -12.12
N TYR A 231 1.93 3.10 -11.97
CA TYR A 231 2.68 2.16 -12.80
C TYR A 231 1.82 1.51 -13.91
N THR A 232 0.51 1.68 -13.86
CA THR A 232 -0.44 1.02 -14.77
C THR A 232 -0.22 1.46 -16.22
N THR A 233 -0.16 0.48 -17.12
CA THR A 233 -0.07 0.70 -18.57
C THR A 233 -1.05 -0.21 -19.30
N LYS A 234 -1.19 -0.06 -20.61
CA LYS A 234 -1.83 -1.12 -21.41
C LYS A 234 -0.86 -2.30 -21.55
N GLU A 235 -1.43 -3.45 -21.85
CA GLU A 235 -0.65 -4.62 -22.22
C GLU A 235 0.20 -4.30 -23.46
N GLU A 236 1.43 -4.82 -23.52
CA GLU A 236 2.44 -4.55 -24.57
C GLU A 236 2.92 -3.09 -24.67
N GLU A 237 2.39 -2.16 -23.89
CA GLU A 237 2.94 -0.82 -23.80
C GLU A 237 4.26 -0.81 -23.00
N LYS A 238 5.11 0.15 -23.32
CA LYS A 238 6.34 0.41 -22.56
C LYS A 238 6.02 0.80 -21.13
N MET A 239 6.62 0.14 -20.16
CA MET A 239 6.45 0.45 -18.72
C MET A 239 6.93 1.88 -18.42
N ILE A 240 6.12 2.63 -17.67
CA ILE A 240 6.49 3.95 -17.13
C ILE A 240 7.50 3.79 -16.00
N GLY A 241 7.38 2.73 -15.23
CA GLY A 241 8.20 2.31 -14.12
C GLY A 241 7.61 1.06 -13.51
N ILE A 242 8.31 0.50 -12.54
CA ILE A 242 7.88 -0.66 -11.76
C ILE A 242 8.52 -0.63 -10.39
N SER A 243 7.83 -1.14 -9.38
CA SER A 243 8.37 -1.30 -8.03
C SER A 243 9.52 -2.33 -8.02
N LYS A 244 10.50 -2.13 -7.14
CA LYS A 244 11.62 -3.07 -6.94
C LYS A 244 11.14 -4.48 -6.61
N ASP A 245 10.10 -4.59 -5.79
CA ASP A 245 9.57 -5.88 -5.33
C ASP A 245 8.89 -6.66 -6.46
N ILE A 246 8.32 -5.95 -7.44
CA ILE A 246 7.65 -6.55 -8.61
C ILE A 246 8.63 -6.77 -9.75
N PHE A 247 9.70 -5.98 -9.86
CA PHE A 247 10.69 -6.09 -10.94
C PHE A 247 11.25 -7.51 -11.09
N GLN A 248 11.47 -8.22 -9.99
CA GLN A 248 11.98 -9.60 -10.01
C GLN A 248 11.00 -10.59 -10.66
N LEU A 249 9.69 -10.29 -10.67
CA LEU A 249 8.63 -11.14 -11.22
C LEU A 249 8.47 -11.01 -12.74
N LEU A 250 9.07 -9.99 -13.34
CA LEU A 250 9.03 -9.81 -14.79
C LEU A 250 9.68 -11.00 -15.50
N SER A 251 9.08 -11.42 -16.61
CA SER A 251 9.70 -12.36 -17.54
C SER A 251 11.02 -11.81 -18.12
N ILE A 252 11.80 -12.66 -18.75
CA ILE A 252 13.05 -12.25 -19.40
C ILE A 252 12.74 -11.26 -20.55
N SER A 253 11.69 -11.53 -21.34
CA SER A 253 11.25 -10.65 -22.43
C SER A 253 10.77 -9.30 -21.91
N ALA A 254 9.91 -9.27 -20.89
CA ALA A 254 9.43 -8.02 -20.29
C ALA A 254 10.57 -7.16 -19.72
N LYS A 255 11.60 -7.78 -19.14
CA LYS A 255 12.82 -7.07 -18.70
C LYS A 255 13.61 -6.48 -19.84
N ALA A 256 13.81 -7.25 -20.93
CA ALA A 256 14.57 -6.82 -22.10
C ALA A 256 13.86 -5.69 -22.86
N ASP A 257 12.57 -5.86 -23.16
CA ASP A 257 11.78 -4.94 -23.98
C ASP A 257 11.18 -3.78 -23.18
N LYS A 258 11.20 -3.89 -21.85
CA LYS A 258 10.55 -2.96 -20.89
C LYS A 258 9.05 -2.79 -21.17
N LYS A 259 8.39 -3.85 -21.62
CA LYS A 259 6.97 -3.88 -21.91
C LYS A 259 6.18 -4.53 -20.78
N SER A 260 4.96 -4.04 -20.59
CA SER A 260 4.05 -4.59 -19.60
C SER A 260 3.36 -5.85 -20.12
N GLU A 261 3.30 -6.86 -19.27
CA GLU A 261 2.67 -8.14 -19.56
C GLU A 261 1.71 -8.55 -18.42
N THR A 262 0.59 -9.13 -18.77
CA THR A 262 -0.42 -9.61 -17.82
C THR A 262 0.15 -10.61 -16.81
N LEU A 263 1.15 -11.41 -17.21
CA LEU A 263 1.83 -12.37 -16.35
C LEU A 263 2.41 -11.71 -15.08
N THR A 264 2.90 -10.48 -15.19
CA THR A 264 3.44 -9.71 -14.04
C THR A 264 2.41 -9.54 -12.93
N ASP A 265 1.17 -9.19 -13.28
CA ASP A 265 0.09 -9.02 -12.29
C ASP A 265 -0.33 -10.37 -11.67
N LEU A 266 -0.35 -11.46 -12.45
CA LEU A 266 -0.66 -12.80 -11.96
C LEU A 266 0.40 -13.32 -10.99
N GLU A 267 1.68 -13.16 -11.30
CA GLU A 267 2.78 -13.51 -10.41
C GLU A 267 2.80 -12.62 -9.15
N SER A 268 2.43 -11.35 -9.28
CA SER A 268 2.30 -10.41 -8.15
C SER A 268 1.21 -10.87 -7.18
N VAL A 269 0.07 -11.35 -7.68
CA VAL A 269 -1.00 -11.93 -6.85
C VAL A 269 -0.49 -13.15 -6.08
N LYS A 270 0.27 -14.05 -6.71
CA LYS A 270 0.86 -15.22 -6.03
C LYS A 270 1.90 -14.83 -5.00
N LEU A 271 2.78 -13.86 -5.32
CA LEU A 271 3.74 -13.34 -4.34
C LEU A 271 3.02 -12.77 -3.11
N LEU A 272 1.96 -12.00 -3.33
CA LEU A 272 1.15 -11.46 -2.25
C LEU A 272 0.52 -12.56 -1.40
N GLY A 273 -0.02 -13.62 -2.02
CA GLY A 273 -0.53 -14.80 -1.31
C GLY A 273 0.54 -15.46 -0.43
N ARG A 274 1.76 -15.63 -0.95
CA ARG A 274 2.89 -16.16 -0.17
C ARG A 274 3.26 -15.24 1.00
N GLN A 275 3.33 -13.93 0.78
CA GLN A 275 3.62 -12.94 1.84
C GLN A 275 2.57 -13.01 2.96
N LEU A 276 1.29 -13.14 2.63
CA LEU A 276 0.22 -13.26 3.62
C LEU A 276 0.28 -14.56 4.43
N LEU A 277 0.84 -15.64 3.86
CA LEU A 277 1.12 -16.88 4.59
C LEU A 277 2.43 -16.82 5.41
N GLY A 278 3.10 -15.66 5.47
CA GLY A 278 4.33 -15.45 6.22
C GLY A 278 5.60 -15.91 5.50
N GLU A 279 5.51 -16.23 4.19
CA GLU A 279 6.63 -16.78 3.43
C GLU A 279 6.66 -16.24 1.99
N ALA A 280 7.49 -15.24 1.72
CA ALA A 280 7.60 -14.63 0.39
C ALA A 280 8.27 -15.54 -0.65
N ASN A 281 9.18 -16.42 -0.22
CA ASN A 281 9.83 -17.39 -1.10
C ASN A 281 9.22 -18.79 -0.96
N CYS A 282 9.31 -19.62 -1.99
CA CYS A 282 8.61 -20.91 -2.05
C CYS A 282 9.20 -22.01 -1.18
N ARG A 283 10.38 -21.78 -0.56
CA ARG A 283 11.18 -22.85 0.06
C ARG A 283 10.52 -23.44 1.31
N LYS A 284 10.07 -22.58 2.24
CA LYS A 284 9.38 -23.04 3.46
C LYS A 284 7.92 -23.36 3.18
N LEU A 285 7.28 -22.63 2.28
CA LEU A 285 5.89 -22.86 1.92
C LEU A 285 5.67 -24.29 1.38
N SER A 286 6.59 -24.83 0.59
CA SER A 286 6.50 -26.20 0.06
C SER A 286 6.38 -27.26 1.16
N LEU A 287 6.93 -26.98 2.33
CA LEU A 287 6.96 -27.87 3.50
C LEU A 287 5.87 -27.54 4.55
N ASP A 288 5.15 -26.44 4.40
CA ASP A 288 4.14 -26.02 5.37
C ASP A 288 2.84 -26.85 5.25
N ALA A 289 2.75 -27.90 6.07
CA ALA A 289 1.57 -28.77 6.11
C ALA A 289 0.30 -28.09 6.66
N SER A 290 0.40 -26.89 7.24
CA SER A 290 -0.76 -26.12 7.70
C SER A 290 -1.58 -25.54 6.56
N VAL A 291 -0.99 -25.38 5.37
CA VAL A 291 -1.66 -24.91 4.16
C VAL A 291 -1.96 -26.12 3.25
N PRO A 292 -3.19 -26.27 2.74
CA PRO A 292 -3.55 -27.38 1.85
C PRO A 292 -2.61 -27.50 0.64
N GLU A 293 -2.24 -28.73 0.28
CA GLU A 293 -1.30 -28.99 -0.81
C GLU A 293 -1.71 -28.34 -2.15
N PRO A 294 -2.98 -28.44 -2.64
CA PRO A 294 -3.36 -27.80 -3.90
C PRO A 294 -3.17 -26.26 -3.86
N PHE A 295 -3.37 -25.64 -2.69
CA PHE A 295 -3.16 -24.21 -2.52
C PHE A 295 -1.65 -23.87 -2.59
N ARG A 296 -0.81 -24.61 -1.86
CA ARG A 296 0.65 -24.42 -1.93
C ARG A 296 1.17 -24.57 -3.36
N ALA A 297 0.76 -25.64 -4.03
CA ALA A 297 1.14 -25.91 -5.42
C ALA A 297 0.75 -24.76 -6.36
N PHE A 298 -0.44 -24.17 -6.18
CA PHE A 298 -0.87 -23.00 -6.96
C PHE A 298 0.05 -21.78 -6.75
N LEU A 299 0.45 -21.52 -5.51
CA LEU A 299 1.30 -20.37 -5.18
C LEU A 299 2.76 -20.55 -5.64
N ILE A 300 3.24 -21.80 -5.76
CA ILE A 300 4.62 -22.11 -6.10
C ILE A 300 4.81 -22.24 -7.62
N ASN A 301 3.85 -22.86 -8.31
CA ASN A 301 3.95 -23.07 -9.75
C ASN A 301 3.73 -21.76 -10.52
N ALA A 302 4.37 -21.62 -11.66
CA ALA A 302 4.19 -20.48 -12.55
C ALA A 302 2.72 -20.27 -12.95
N SER A 303 2.35 -19.02 -13.15
CA SER A 303 1.04 -18.65 -13.68
C SER A 303 0.96 -18.91 -15.19
N GLY A 304 -0.28 -19.10 -15.68
CA GLY A 304 -0.56 -18.95 -17.09
C GLY A 304 -0.51 -17.48 -17.53
N GLU A 305 -0.74 -17.23 -18.80
CA GLU A 305 -0.74 -15.85 -19.36
C GLU A 305 -2.15 -15.22 -19.37
N ASN A 306 -3.18 -16.04 -19.16
CA ASN A 306 -4.58 -15.61 -19.24
C ASN A 306 -5.24 -15.54 -17.85
N PRO A 307 -5.63 -14.34 -17.36
CA PRO A 307 -6.26 -14.16 -16.04
C PRO A 307 -7.57 -14.96 -15.88
N TYR A 308 -8.37 -15.14 -16.93
CA TYR A 308 -9.63 -15.88 -16.85
C TYR A 308 -9.39 -17.38 -16.62
N GLU A 309 -8.35 -17.93 -17.27
CA GLU A 309 -7.94 -19.33 -17.07
C GLU A 309 -7.32 -19.51 -15.68
N GLU A 310 -6.49 -18.56 -15.24
CA GLU A 310 -5.86 -18.61 -13.92
C GLU A 310 -6.90 -18.47 -12.80
N PHE A 311 -7.94 -17.63 -12.98
CA PHE A 311 -9.07 -17.55 -12.06
C PHE A 311 -9.86 -18.87 -12.01
N SER A 312 -10.09 -19.49 -13.16
CA SER A 312 -10.75 -20.81 -13.24
C SER A 312 -9.90 -21.92 -12.60
N ARG A 313 -8.57 -21.84 -12.75
CA ARG A 313 -7.62 -22.74 -12.07
C ARG A 313 -7.68 -22.55 -10.57
N TRP A 314 -7.69 -21.29 -10.10
CA TRP A 314 -7.84 -20.96 -8.69
C TRP A 314 -9.14 -21.51 -8.09
N ASP A 315 -10.26 -21.42 -8.77
CA ASP A 315 -11.55 -21.99 -8.30
C ASP A 315 -11.48 -23.51 -8.09
N ARG A 316 -10.78 -24.24 -8.99
CA ARG A 316 -10.51 -25.69 -8.82
C ARG A 316 -9.61 -25.96 -7.60
N VAL A 317 -8.59 -25.13 -7.39
CA VAL A 317 -7.70 -25.20 -6.22
C VAL A 317 -8.50 -25.03 -4.93
N LEU A 318 -9.38 -24.02 -4.84
CA LEU A 318 -10.24 -23.81 -3.67
C LEU A 318 -11.12 -25.03 -3.38
N LYS A 319 -11.73 -25.60 -4.42
CA LYS A 319 -12.56 -26.78 -4.28
C LYS A 319 -11.77 -28.00 -3.80
N ALA A 320 -10.57 -28.21 -4.31
CA ALA A 320 -9.68 -29.30 -3.88
C ALA A 320 -9.16 -29.09 -2.45
N SER A 321 -8.86 -27.85 -2.05
CA SER A 321 -8.30 -27.52 -0.74
C SER A 321 -9.34 -27.52 0.38
N TYR A 322 -10.56 -27.04 0.13
CA TYR A 322 -11.55 -26.75 1.18
C TYR A 322 -12.92 -27.39 0.95
N GLY A 323 -13.16 -28.04 -0.19
CA GLY A 323 -14.45 -28.62 -0.53
C GLY A 323 -15.54 -27.56 -0.73
N LYS A 324 -16.60 -27.60 0.08
CA LYS A 324 -17.66 -26.60 0.02
C LYS A 324 -17.17 -25.24 0.55
N ARG A 325 -17.50 -24.18 -0.17
CA ARG A 325 -17.22 -22.80 0.28
C ARG A 325 -17.91 -22.54 1.61
N ARG A 326 -17.15 -22.07 2.60
CA ARG A 326 -17.63 -21.61 3.89
C ARG A 326 -17.16 -20.20 4.12
N PHE A 327 -18.05 -19.37 4.67
CA PHE A 327 -17.70 -18.03 5.09
C PHE A 327 -16.82 -18.12 6.35
N VAL A 328 -15.71 -17.41 6.35
CA VAL A 328 -14.79 -17.32 7.51
C VAL A 328 -14.74 -15.87 7.94
N THR A 329 -15.28 -15.56 9.12
CA THR A 329 -15.28 -14.20 9.66
C THR A 329 -13.87 -13.78 10.06
N MET A 330 -13.37 -12.69 9.51
CA MET A 330 -12.14 -12.06 9.95
C MET A 330 -12.48 -11.04 11.05
N LYS A 331 -12.06 -11.34 12.29
CA LYS A 331 -12.25 -10.42 13.41
C LYS A 331 -11.01 -9.56 13.57
N ILE A 332 -11.17 -8.27 13.38
CA ILE A 332 -10.14 -7.26 13.60
C ILE A 332 -10.76 -6.20 14.50
N GLU A 333 -10.18 -6.00 15.66
CA GLU A 333 -10.53 -4.93 16.58
C GLU A 333 -9.33 -3.99 16.66
N ASP A 334 -9.55 -2.72 16.38
CA ASP A 334 -8.55 -1.66 16.53
C ASP A 334 -7.20 -1.94 15.83
N VAL A 335 -7.25 -2.09 14.49
CA VAL A 335 -6.10 -2.46 13.62
C VAL A 335 -4.87 -1.58 13.86
N TYR A 336 -5.07 -0.32 14.25
CA TYR A 336 -3.99 0.63 14.48
C TYR A 336 -3.46 0.60 15.93
N ARG A 337 -4.14 -0.07 16.85
CA ARG A 337 -3.60 -0.39 18.18
C ARG A 337 -2.83 -1.70 18.12
N LYS A 338 -1.53 -1.66 18.34
CA LYS A 338 -0.78 -2.90 18.61
C LYS A 338 -1.37 -3.55 19.87
N LYS A 339 -1.74 -4.84 19.77
CA LYS A 339 -1.94 -5.65 20.97
C LYS A 339 -0.62 -5.56 21.74
N GLY A 340 -0.68 -4.95 22.94
CA GLY A 340 0.50 -4.83 23.80
C GLY A 340 1.18 -6.19 23.97
N VAL A 341 2.49 -6.18 23.85
CA VAL A 341 3.39 -7.25 24.29
C VAL A 341 3.44 -7.18 25.80
#